data_555620a2428888dba78b260b4eb417d4
#
_entry.id   555620a2428888dba78b260b4eb417d4
#
_cell.length_a   1.000
_cell.length_b   1.000
_cell.length_c   1.000
_cell.angle_alpha   90.00
_cell.angle_beta   90.00
_cell.angle_gamma   90.00
#
_symmetry.space_group_name_H-M   'P 1'
#
loop_
_entity.id
_entity.type
_entity.pdbx_description
1 polymer ?
#
loop_
_entity_poly.entity_id
_entity_poly.type
_entity_poly.pdbx_seq_one_letter_code
_entity_poly.pdbx_strand_id
1 'polypeptide(L)'
;MQNLKISESVLRKLHDEHGVTRTEVEQCFLNRLGKLLVDNRAFRKTTPPTLWFIACTNKARNLKIVYIQDGETVELKTAYEPNEEESRIYRRYG
;
A
#
# COMPACT_ATOMS: atom_id res chain seq x y z
N MET A 1 -3.99 1.07 -13.62
CA MET A 1 -4.29 2.36 -12.97
C MET A 1 -3.43 3.46 -13.58
N GLN A 2 -4.06 4.36 -14.31
CA GLN A 2 -3.32 5.46 -14.96
C GLN A 2 -2.85 6.52 -13.96
N ASN A 3 -3.55 6.63 -12.85
CA ASN A 3 -3.26 7.63 -11.83
C ASN A 3 -2.32 7.14 -10.73
N LEU A 4 -1.83 5.91 -10.83
CA LEU A 4 -0.86 5.35 -9.88
C LEU A 4 0.55 5.78 -10.29
N LYS A 5 1.20 6.50 -9.39
CA LYS A 5 2.59 6.94 -9.58
C LYS A 5 3.50 6.21 -8.60
N ILE A 6 4.56 5.62 -9.14
CA ILE A 6 5.60 4.96 -8.35
C ILE A 6 6.93 5.53 -8.84
N SER A 7 7.67 6.21 -7.96
CA SER A 7 8.97 6.74 -8.33
C SER A 7 9.95 5.60 -8.64
N GLU A 8 10.99 5.90 -9.42
CA GLU A 8 12.00 4.88 -9.73
C GLU A 8 12.65 4.29 -8.50
N SER A 9 12.93 5.12 -7.49
CA SER A 9 13.55 4.64 -6.26
C SER A 9 12.63 3.72 -5.48
N VAL A 10 11.34 4.04 -5.40
CA VAL A 10 10.35 3.17 -4.76
C VAL A 10 10.20 1.86 -5.53
N LEU A 11 10.09 1.95 -6.86
CA LEU A 11 9.94 0.75 -7.69
C LEU A 11 11.13 -0.21 -7.53
N ARG A 12 12.34 0.34 -7.45
CA ARG A 12 13.55 -0.44 -7.23
C ARG A 12 13.54 -1.14 -5.87
N LYS A 13 13.13 -0.41 -4.82
CA LYS A 13 13.01 -1.00 -3.49
C LYS A 13 11.96 -2.10 -3.43
N LEU A 14 10.81 -1.90 -4.08
CA LEU A 14 9.78 -2.93 -4.16
C LEU A 14 10.35 -4.21 -4.76
N HIS A 15 11.07 -4.09 -5.85
CA HIS A 15 11.66 -5.24 -6.53
C HIS A 15 12.77 -5.88 -5.69
N ASP A 16 13.74 -5.07 -5.23
CA ASP A 16 14.97 -5.58 -4.62
C ASP A 16 14.76 -6.05 -3.18
N GLU A 17 13.92 -5.35 -2.41
CA GLU A 17 13.74 -5.64 -0.99
C GLU A 17 12.52 -6.52 -0.72
N HIS A 18 11.50 -6.45 -1.56
CA HIS A 18 10.21 -7.08 -1.28
C HIS A 18 9.73 -8.01 -2.39
N GLY A 19 10.37 -8.00 -3.55
CA GLY A 19 9.93 -8.81 -4.68
C GLY A 19 8.51 -8.48 -5.12
N VAL A 20 8.13 -7.20 -5.09
CA VAL A 20 6.80 -6.72 -5.45
C VAL A 20 6.86 -5.95 -6.76
N THR A 21 5.91 -6.21 -7.66
CA THR A 21 5.81 -5.54 -8.95
C THR A 21 4.67 -4.53 -8.94
N ARG A 22 4.71 -3.60 -9.91
CA ARG A 22 3.61 -2.65 -10.11
C ARG A 22 2.28 -3.37 -10.35
N THR A 23 2.31 -4.45 -11.13
CA THR A 23 1.10 -5.24 -11.42
C THR A 23 0.48 -5.78 -10.14
N GLU A 24 1.31 -6.28 -9.22
CA GLU A 24 0.82 -6.78 -7.94
C GLU A 24 0.18 -5.66 -7.11
N VAL A 25 0.78 -4.48 -7.10
CA VAL A 25 0.21 -3.32 -6.41
C VAL A 25 -1.16 -2.97 -7.00
N GLU A 26 -1.26 -2.91 -8.32
CA GLU A 26 -2.53 -2.60 -8.99
C GLU A 26 -3.60 -3.64 -8.65
N GLN A 27 -3.24 -4.91 -8.62
CA GLN A 27 -4.17 -5.98 -8.25
C GLN A 27 -4.70 -5.79 -6.83
N CYS A 28 -3.82 -5.41 -5.89
CA CYS A 28 -4.24 -5.15 -4.52
C CYS A 28 -5.23 -4.00 -4.42
N PHE A 29 -5.04 -2.92 -5.18
CA PHE A 29 -6.02 -1.84 -5.23
C PHE A 29 -7.39 -2.33 -5.73
N LEU A 30 -7.40 -3.15 -6.76
CA LEU A 30 -8.63 -3.70 -7.32
C LEU A 30 -9.30 -4.72 -6.37
N ASN A 31 -8.49 -5.46 -5.64
CA ASN A 31 -8.98 -6.54 -4.77
C ASN A 31 -9.28 -6.09 -3.33
N ARG A 32 -9.11 -4.81 -3.03
CA ARG A 32 -9.34 -4.30 -1.68
C ARG A 32 -10.79 -4.49 -1.25
N LEU A 33 -10.98 -5.14 -0.11
CA LEU A 33 -12.29 -5.39 0.47
C LEU A 33 -12.54 -4.55 1.72
N GLY A 34 -11.47 -4.20 2.45
CA GLY A 34 -11.56 -3.46 3.70
C GLY A 34 -11.43 -1.96 3.50
N LYS A 35 -11.43 -1.25 4.62
CA LYS A 35 -11.32 0.20 4.64
C LYS A 35 -9.87 0.64 4.49
N LEU A 36 -9.69 1.92 4.19
CA LEU A 36 -8.39 2.57 4.23
C LEU A 36 -8.13 3.06 5.65
N LEU A 37 -6.91 2.82 6.15
CA LEU A 37 -6.49 3.32 7.45
C LEU A 37 -5.49 4.45 7.27
N VAL A 38 -5.49 5.41 8.21
CA VAL A 38 -4.55 6.52 8.19
C VAL A 38 -3.30 6.11 8.97
N ASP A 39 -2.13 6.36 8.39
CA ASP A 39 -0.87 6.21 9.11
C ASP A 39 -0.72 7.43 10.02
N ASN A 40 -1.03 7.24 11.29
CA ASN A 40 -1.06 8.34 12.26
C ASN A 40 0.19 8.42 13.15
N ARG A 41 1.27 7.73 12.78
CA ARG A 41 2.53 7.87 13.51
C ARG A 41 3.01 9.31 13.41
N ALA A 42 3.38 9.90 14.57
CA ALA A 42 3.66 11.33 14.67
C ALA A 42 4.71 11.81 13.66
N PHE A 43 5.77 11.03 13.46
CA PHE A 43 6.86 11.41 12.56
C PHE A 43 6.56 11.13 11.08
N ARG A 44 5.39 10.58 10.80
CA ARG A 44 4.96 10.27 9.43
C ARG A 44 3.69 10.98 9.02
N LYS A 45 3.24 11.93 9.81
CA LYS A 45 2.08 12.73 9.43
C LYS A 45 2.42 13.56 8.20
N THR A 46 1.59 13.45 7.19
CA THR A 46 1.71 14.18 5.94
C THR A 46 0.40 14.89 5.63
N THR A 47 0.47 15.88 4.75
CA THR A 47 -0.71 16.58 4.22
C THR A 47 -0.60 16.59 2.71
N PRO A 48 -1.39 15.76 1.98
CA PRO A 48 -2.44 14.83 2.44
C PRO A 48 -1.90 13.68 3.31
N PRO A 49 -2.75 13.01 4.09
CA PRO A 49 -2.31 11.93 4.97
C PRO A 49 -1.84 10.70 4.21
N THR A 50 -0.95 9.95 4.82
CA THR A 50 -0.53 8.64 4.33
C THR A 50 -1.60 7.63 4.71
N LEU A 51 -2.03 6.84 3.73
CA LEU A 51 -3.07 5.82 3.89
C LEU A 51 -2.46 4.44 3.67
N TRP A 52 -3.09 3.43 4.25
CA TRP A 52 -2.66 2.06 4.01
C TRP A 52 -3.82 1.08 4.09
N PHE A 53 -3.65 -0.05 3.43
CA PHE A 53 -4.58 -1.16 3.51
C PHE A 53 -3.83 -2.46 3.23
N ILE A 54 -4.48 -3.58 3.53
CA ILE A 54 -3.96 -4.90 3.17
C ILE A 54 -4.96 -5.55 2.22
N ALA A 55 -4.45 -6.09 1.13
CA ALA A 55 -5.25 -6.83 0.16
C ALA A 55 -4.37 -7.90 -0.47
N CYS A 56 -4.98 -8.82 -1.19
CA CYS A 56 -4.22 -9.86 -1.87
C CYS A 56 -4.10 -9.58 -3.36
N THR A 57 -3.01 -10.08 -3.94
CA THR A 57 -2.84 -10.13 -5.38
C THR A 57 -3.75 -11.20 -5.96
N ASN A 58 -3.83 -11.27 -7.29
CA ASN A 58 -4.61 -12.31 -7.95
C ASN A 58 -4.10 -13.73 -7.68
N LYS A 59 -2.88 -13.84 -7.13
CA LYS A 59 -2.31 -15.12 -6.71
C LYS A 59 -2.38 -15.34 -5.21
N ALA A 60 -3.26 -14.59 -4.53
CA ALA A 60 -3.51 -14.70 -3.08
C ALA A 60 -2.31 -14.34 -2.21
N ARG A 61 -1.39 -13.51 -2.70
CA ARG A 61 -0.28 -12.98 -1.92
C ARG A 61 -0.76 -11.71 -1.20
N ASN A 62 -0.72 -11.72 0.14
CA ASN A 62 -1.13 -10.53 0.90
C ASN A 62 -0.04 -9.48 0.90
N LEU A 63 -0.42 -8.24 0.61
CA LEU A 63 0.48 -7.10 0.63
C LEU A 63 -0.13 -5.95 1.42
N LYS A 64 0.71 -5.27 2.21
CA LYS A 64 0.35 -3.98 2.81
C LYS A 64 0.75 -2.90 1.81
N ILE A 65 -0.23 -2.10 1.41
CA ILE A 65 -0.05 -1.01 0.44
C ILE A 65 -0.09 0.31 1.19
N VAL A 66 0.96 1.11 1.06
CA VAL A 66 1.09 2.41 1.74
C VAL A 66 1.23 3.49 0.67
N TYR A 67 0.35 4.47 0.69
CA TYR A 67 0.31 5.48 -0.36
C TYR A 67 -0.25 6.82 0.14
N ILE A 68 -0.07 7.85 -0.66
CA ILE A 68 -0.68 9.15 -0.44
C ILE A 68 -1.67 9.40 -1.57
N GLN A 69 -2.90 9.81 -1.21
CA GLN A 69 -3.90 10.22 -2.17
C GLN A 69 -3.86 11.74 -2.29
N ASP A 70 -3.47 12.24 -3.46
CA ASP A 70 -3.41 13.66 -3.73
C ASP A 70 -4.33 13.95 -4.92
N GLY A 71 -5.55 14.41 -4.61
CA GLY A 71 -6.59 14.55 -5.62
C GLY A 71 -6.89 13.20 -6.24
N GLU A 72 -6.74 13.08 -7.56
CA GLU A 72 -6.93 11.82 -8.27
C GLU A 72 -5.64 11.00 -8.38
N THR A 73 -4.51 11.56 -7.93
CA THR A 73 -3.23 10.89 -8.02
C THR A 73 -2.98 10.02 -6.80
N VAL A 74 -2.58 8.78 -7.04
CA VAL A 74 -2.15 7.84 -6.02
C VAL A 74 -0.63 7.75 -6.08
N GLU A 75 0.05 8.22 -5.04
CA GLU A 75 1.51 8.14 -4.96
C GLU A 75 1.90 7.02 -4.02
N LEU A 76 2.43 5.94 -4.57
CA LEU A 76 2.84 4.79 -3.76
C LEU A 76 4.08 5.13 -2.95
N LYS A 77 4.05 4.80 -1.66
CA LYS A 77 5.19 4.95 -0.77
C LYS A 77 5.95 3.65 -0.58
N THR A 78 5.22 2.56 -0.36
CA THR A 78 5.83 1.22 -0.28
C THR A 78 4.74 0.15 -0.37
N ALA A 79 5.18 -1.09 -0.57
CA ALA A 79 4.30 -2.25 -0.55
C ALA A 79 5.14 -3.47 -0.16
N TYR A 80 4.64 -4.25 0.80
CA TYR A 80 5.38 -5.43 1.28
C TYR A 80 4.42 -6.39 1.98
N GLU A 81 4.89 -7.61 2.20
CA GLU A 81 4.10 -8.59 2.94
C GLU A 81 3.97 -8.13 4.40
N PRO A 82 2.73 -8.00 4.91
CA PRO A 82 2.51 -7.49 6.27
C PRO A 82 3.00 -8.47 7.32
N ASN A 83 3.43 -7.96 8.48
CA ASN A 83 3.70 -8.79 9.63
C ASN A 83 2.39 -9.12 10.36
N GLU A 84 2.49 -9.98 11.39
CA GLU A 84 1.31 -10.41 12.13
C GLU A 84 0.58 -9.27 12.82
N GLU A 85 1.31 -8.32 13.38
CA GLU A 85 0.72 -7.18 14.06
C GLU A 85 -0.06 -6.29 13.10
N GLU A 86 0.51 -5.99 11.94
CA GLU A 86 -0.15 -5.21 10.91
C GLU A 86 -1.41 -5.90 10.41
N SER A 87 -1.35 -7.19 10.19
CA SER A 87 -2.51 -7.99 9.76
C SER A 87 -3.61 -7.97 10.81
N ARG A 88 -3.25 -8.07 12.09
CA ARG A 88 -4.19 -8.04 13.21
C ARG A 88 -4.88 -6.69 13.31
N ILE A 89 -4.13 -5.60 13.19
CA ILE A 89 -4.67 -4.25 13.22
C ILE A 89 -5.66 -4.07 12.06
N TYR A 90 -5.29 -4.51 10.88
CA TYR A 90 -6.16 -4.37 9.71
C TYR A 90 -7.45 -5.20 9.85
N ARG A 91 -7.36 -6.42 10.39
CA ARG A 91 -8.55 -7.24 10.63
C ARG A 91 -9.53 -6.56 11.59
N ARG A 92 -9.01 -5.79 12.55
CA ARG A 92 -9.84 -5.13 13.55
C ARG A 92 -10.46 -3.83 13.04
N TYR A 93 -9.72 -3.04 12.29
CA TYR A 93 -10.12 -1.67 11.92
C TYR A 93 -10.32 -1.46 10.42
N GLY A 94 -9.85 -2.34 9.61
CA GLY A 94 -9.95 -2.24 8.15
C GLY A 94 -11.27 -2.66 7.51
#